data_c0fd55f1501409970bf3c16e687e70e4
#
_entry.id   c0fd55f1501409970bf3c16e687e70e4
#
_cell.length_a   1.000
_cell.length_b   1.000
_cell.length_c   1.000
_cell.angle_alpha   90.00
_cell.angle_beta   90.00
_cell.angle_gamma   90.00
#
_symmetry.space_group_name_H-M   'P 1'
#
loop_
_entity.id
_entity.type
_entity.pdbx_description
1 polymer ?
#
loop_
_entity_poly.entity_id
_entity_poly.type
_entity_poly.pdbx_seq_one_letter_code
_entity_poly.pdbx_strand_id
1 'polypeptide(L)'
;MSVNKSKPHILILSEDDANRQIANGFIQNLNINSRAIQVLQIANGWKKAVDSFITDHVPKMQQFPNRMMVLMIDFDQREDRLSYIQSYIPDALKEKVFILGVKSNPENLRKVTNTTFEGLGKALAEDCVNNTNKLWGHDLLQHNQAELERMTSSVKPFLFI
;
A
#
# COMPACT_ATOMS: atom_id res chain seq x y z
N MET A 1 14.46 0.36 -9.69
CA MET A 1 15.56 -0.16 -8.86
C MET A 1 15.04 -1.23 -7.94
N SER A 2 15.70 -2.36 -7.85
CA SER A 2 15.24 -3.46 -6.99
C SER A 2 15.59 -3.22 -5.52
N VAL A 3 14.78 -3.80 -4.64
CA VAL A 3 14.98 -3.72 -3.19
C VAL A 3 16.17 -4.57 -2.74
N ASN A 4 16.74 -4.21 -1.59
CA ASN A 4 17.72 -5.04 -0.93
C ASN A 4 17.01 -6.12 -0.10
N LYS A 5 16.99 -7.35 -0.61
CA LYS A 5 16.24 -8.47 -0.03
C LYS A 5 16.77 -8.95 1.30
N SER A 6 18.02 -8.63 1.63
CA SER A 6 18.63 -9.04 2.91
C SER A 6 18.26 -8.10 4.06
N LYS A 7 17.63 -6.98 3.78
CA LYS A 7 17.18 -6.00 4.76
C LYS A 7 15.66 -5.86 4.72
N PRO A 8 15.02 -5.33 5.75
CA PRO A 8 13.59 -5.07 5.73
C PRO A 8 13.21 -4.23 4.51
N HIS A 9 12.18 -4.67 3.80
CA HIS A 9 11.70 -4.01 2.59
C HIS A 9 10.22 -4.30 2.38
N ILE A 10 9.58 -3.49 1.54
CA ILE A 10 8.15 -3.64 1.26
C ILE A 10 7.88 -3.54 -0.25
N LEU A 11 7.02 -4.42 -0.74
CA LEU A 11 6.55 -4.40 -2.12
C LEU A 11 5.10 -3.92 -2.15
N ILE A 12 4.75 -3.15 -3.16
CA ILE A 12 3.38 -2.64 -3.33
C ILE A 12 2.76 -3.31 -4.56
N LEU A 13 1.70 -4.07 -4.34
CA LEU A 13 0.91 -4.68 -5.40
C LEU A 13 -0.39 -3.90 -5.56
N SER A 14 -0.57 -3.25 -6.69
CA SER A 14 -1.73 -2.41 -6.97
C SER A 14 -2.74 -3.13 -7.84
N GLU A 15 -4.01 -2.94 -7.52
CA GLU A 15 -5.13 -3.48 -8.31
C GLU A 15 -5.12 -2.97 -9.74
N ASP A 16 -4.89 -1.67 -9.92
CA ASP A 16 -4.98 -1.01 -11.22
C ASP A 16 -3.96 0.12 -11.37
N ASP A 17 -3.98 0.77 -12.53
CA ASP A 17 -3.04 1.82 -12.88
C ASP A 17 -3.19 3.08 -12.00
N ALA A 18 -4.40 3.44 -11.61
CA ALA A 18 -4.61 4.61 -10.75
C ALA A 18 -3.92 4.42 -9.39
N ASN A 19 -4.09 3.25 -8.78
CA ASN A 19 -3.40 2.91 -7.53
C ASN A 19 -1.87 2.88 -7.72
N ARG A 20 -1.41 2.37 -8.85
CA ARG A 20 0.03 2.34 -9.17
C ARG A 20 0.60 3.75 -9.26
N GLN A 21 -0.12 4.68 -9.89
CA GLN A 21 0.31 6.08 -9.98
C GLN A 21 0.38 6.74 -8.61
N ILE A 22 -0.56 6.45 -7.72
CA ILE A 22 -0.51 6.93 -6.33
C ILE A 22 0.75 6.39 -5.65
N ALA A 23 1.02 5.10 -5.76
CA ALA A 23 2.22 4.49 -5.18
C ALA A 23 3.50 5.10 -5.75
N ASN A 24 3.55 5.34 -7.06
CA ASN A 24 4.70 5.99 -7.69
C ASN A 24 4.93 7.41 -7.18
N GLY A 25 3.86 8.17 -6.95
CA GLY A 25 3.97 9.48 -6.33
C GLY A 25 4.52 9.42 -4.90
N PHE A 26 4.06 8.43 -4.15
CA PHE A 26 4.50 8.21 -2.77
C PHE A 26 6.02 7.97 -2.69
N ILE A 27 6.55 7.07 -3.53
CA ILE A 27 7.97 6.71 -3.48
C ILE A 27 8.92 7.79 -3.97
N GLN A 28 8.42 8.88 -4.56
CA GLN A 28 9.23 10.00 -4.99
C GLN A 28 9.69 10.90 -3.83
N ASN A 29 9.16 10.71 -2.64
CA ASN A 29 9.56 11.52 -1.47
C ASN A 29 11.03 11.29 -1.15
N LEU A 30 11.78 12.39 -0.95
CA LEU A 30 13.22 12.34 -0.72
C LEU A 30 13.60 11.67 0.61
N ASN A 31 12.67 11.56 1.54
CA ASN A 31 12.90 10.92 2.83
C ASN A 31 12.66 9.40 2.79
N ILE A 32 12.33 8.84 1.63
CA ILE A 32 12.11 7.40 1.48
C ILE A 32 13.43 6.74 1.04
N ASN A 33 13.74 5.62 1.72
CA ASN A 33 14.83 4.74 1.30
C ASN A 33 14.40 3.95 0.07
N SER A 34 14.89 4.35 -1.10
CA SER A 34 14.49 3.76 -2.38
C SER A 34 14.87 2.28 -2.53
N ARG A 35 15.80 1.79 -1.70
CA ARG A 35 16.19 0.37 -1.69
C ARG A 35 15.30 -0.49 -0.80
N ALA A 36 14.35 0.14 -0.08
CA ALA A 36 13.45 -0.54 0.85
C ALA A 36 12.03 -0.67 0.33
N ILE A 37 11.71 -0.14 -0.85
CA ILE A 37 10.36 -0.16 -1.40
C ILE A 37 10.38 -0.33 -2.92
N GLN A 38 9.43 -1.10 -3.43
CA GLN A 38 9.28 -1.31 -4.87
C GLN A 38 7.79 -1.39 -5.23
N VAL A 39 7.40 -0.66 -6.27
CA VAL A 39 6.06 -0.74 -6.85
C VAL A 39 6.07 -1.80 -7.94
N LEU A 40 5.22 -2.80 -7.80
CA LEU A 40 5.11 -3.90 -8.74
C LEU A 40 4.18 -3.56 -9.91
N GLN A 41 4.16 -4.42 -10.93
CA GLN A 41 3.20 -4.33 -12.02
C GLN A 41 1.77 -4.50 -11.49
N ILE A 42 0.82 -3.85 -12.15
CA ILE A 42 -0.60 -3.92 -11.76
C ILE A 42 -1.17 -5.32 -11.97
N ALA A 43 -2.13 -5.67 -11.13
CA ALA A 43 -2.79 -6.97 -11.19
C ALA A 43 -3.98 -7.01 -12.15
N ASN A 44 -4.55 -5.86 -12.51
CA ASN A 44 -5.74 -5.70 -13.36
C ASN A 44 -7.03 -6.23 -12.71
N GLY A 45 -7.25 -5.86 -11.46
CA GLY A 45 -8.45 -6.16 -10.71
C GLY A 45 -8.12 -6.59 -9.28
N TRP A 46 -9.06 -6.36 -8.38
CA TRP A 46 -8.80 -6.64 -6.97
C TRP A 46 -8.72 -8.15 -6.68
N LYS A 47 -9.56 -8.97 -7.34
CA LYS A 47 -9.47 -10.43 -7.20
C LYS A 47 -8.19 -10.98 -7.80
N LYS A 48 -7.76 -10.42 -8.93
CA LYS A 48 -6.48 -10.80 -9.54
C LYS A 48 -5.30 -10.40 -8.65
N ALA A 49 -5.42 -9.28 -7.93
CA ALA A 49 -4.39 -8.90 -6.96
C ALA A 49 -4.30 -9.92 -5.83
N VAL A 50 -5.44 -10.37 -5.31
CA VAL A 50 -5.47 -11.42 -4.28
C VAL A 50 -4.90 -12.73 -4.80
N ASP A 51 -5.31 -13.15 -6.00
CA ASP A 51 -4.82 -14.39 -6.62
C ASP A 51 -3.31 -14.34 -6.86
N SER A 52 -2.81 -13.23 -7.40
CA SER A 52 -1.37 -13.03 -7.61
C SER A 52 -0.61 -13.02 -6.29
N PHE A 53 -1.15 -12.40 -5.27
CA PHE A 53 -0.57 -12.40 -3.94
C PHE A 53 -0.40 -13.84 -3.43
N ILE A 54 -1.46 -14.64 -3.47
CA ILE A 54 -1.43 -16.02 -2.97
C ILE A 54 -0.48 -16.89 -3.80
N THR A 55 -0.55 -16.80 -5.12
CA THR A 55 0.17 -17.69 -6.03
C THR A 55 1.66 -17.33 -6.13
N ASP A 56 1.96 -16.03 -6.26
CA ASP A 56 3.31 -15.58 -6.60
C ASP A 56 4.06 -15.02 -5.40
N HIS A 57 3.37 -14.32 -4.50
CA HIS A 57 4.03 -13.55 -3.45
C HIS A 57 4.10 -14.25 -2.10
N VAL A 58 3.13 -15.06 -1.73
CA VAL A 58 3.17 -15.83 -0.49
C VAL A 58 4.42 -16.74 -0.45
N PRO A 59 4.71 -17.52 -1.51
CA PRO A 59 5.94 -18.35 -1.51
C PRO A 59 7.22 -17.50 -1.39
N LYS A 60 7.24 -16.31 -2.05
CA LYS A 60 8.40 -15.42 -1.96
C LYS A 60 8.56 -14.80 -0.58
N MET A 61 7.47 -14.47 0.09
CA MET A 61 7.52 -13.94 1.46
C MET A 61 8.03 -15.02 2.44
N GLN A 62 7.71 -16.28 2.18
CA GLN A 62 8.25 -17.40 2.97
C GLN A 62 9.75 -17.59 2.73
N GLN A 63 10.19 -17.34 1.49
CA GLN A 63 11.62 -17.43 1.13
C GLN A 63 12.43 -16.23 1.65
N PHE A 64 11.83 -15.02 1.66
CA PHE A 64 12.49 -13.77 2.07
C PHE A 64 11.85 -13.23 3.35
N PRO A 65 12.38 -13.59 4.54
CA PRO A 65 11.73 -13.25 5.81
C PRO A 65 11.65 -11.74 6.10
N ASN A 66 12.48 -10.94 5.45
CA ASN A 66 12.48 -9.48 5.61
C ASN A 66 11.48 -8.77 4.70
N ARG A 67 10.72 -9.50 3.88
CA ARG A 67 9.76 -8.93 2.94
C ARG A 67 8.41 -8.68 3.57
N MET A 68 7.89 -7.48 3.33
CA MET A 68 6.52 -7.09 3.64
C MET A 68 5.79 -6.73 2.36
N MET A 69 4.47 -6.69 2.38
CA MET A 69 3.66 -6.32 1.20
C MET A 69 2.50 -5.41 1.57
N VAL A 70 2.21 -4.48 0.67
CA VAL A 70 0.97 -3.70 0.67
C VAL A 70 0.15 -4.12 -0.54
N LEU A 71 -1.12 -4.45 -0.31
CA LEU A 71 -2.11 -4.63 -1.36
C LEU A 71 -2.92 -3.34 -1.45
N MET A 72 -2.84 -2.64 -2.59
CA MET A 72 -3.61 -1.43 -2.83
C MET A 72 -4.87 -1.78 -3.61
N ILE A 73 -6.00 -1.76 -2.94
CA ILE A 73 -7.28 -2.27 -3.43
C ILE A 73 -8.34 -1.17 -3.34
N ASP A 74 -9.15 -1.02 -4.38
CA ASP A 74 -10.35 -0.17 -4.32
C ASP A 74 -11.45 -0.90 -3.56
N PHE A 75 -12.02 -0.25 -2.56
CA PHE A 75 -13.06 -0.90 -1.77
C PHE A 75 -14.46 -0.76 -2.36
N ASP A 76 -14.66 0.15 -3.32
CA ASP A 76 -15.94 0.37 -4.02
C ASP A 76 -17.13 0.47 -3.07
N GLN A 77 -16.89 1.07 -1.89
CA GLN A 77 -17.86 1.21 -0.79
C GLN A 77 -18.39 -0.13 -0.25
N ARG A 78 -17.63 -1.21 -0.44
CA ARG A 78 -17.98 -2.55 0.04
C ARG A 78 -17.22 -2.86 1.32
N GLU A 79 -17.94 -2.86 2.43
CA GLU A 79 -17.34 -3.11 3.75
C GLU A 79 -16.82 -4.54 3.90
N ASP A 80 -17.40 -5.49 3.17
CA ASP A 80 -17.01 -6.90 3.21
C ASP A 80 -15.73 -7.21 2.47
N ARG A 81 -15.27 -6.29 1.59
CA ARG A 81 -14.08 -6.54 0.76
C ARG A 81 -12.81 -6.70 1.59
N LEU A 82 -12.62 -5.86 2.60
CA LEU A 82 -11.45 -5.93 3.47
C LEU A 82 -11.38 -7.28 4.20
N SER A 83 -12.47 -7.68 4.84
CA SER A 83 -12.50 -8.96 5.57
C SER A 83 -12.33 -10.15 4.62
N TYR A 84 -12.89 -10.07 3.42
CA TYR A 84 -12.71 -11.09 2.40
C TYR A 84 -11.22 -11.27 2.06
N ILE A 85 -10.53 -10.17 1.77
CA ILE A 85 -9.10 -10.22 1.42
C ILE A 85 -8.28 -10.72 2.60
N GLN A 86 -8.57 -10.24 3.81
CA GLN A 86 -7.87 -10.68 5.02
C GLN A 86 -7.98 -12.19 5.25
N SER A 87 -9.09 -12.80 4.86
CA SER A 87 -9.30 -14.23 5.01
C SER A 87 -8.34 -15.08 4.17
N TYR A 88 -7.75 -14.51 3.12
CA TYR A 88 -6.80 -15.20 2.24
C TYR A 88 -5.34 -15.03 2.68
N ILE A 89 -5.07 -14.17 3.67
CA ILE A 89 -3.70 -13.95 4.14
C ILE A 89 -3.36 -15.07 5.14
N PRO A 90 -2.28 -15.85 4.89
CA PRO A 90 -1.83 -16.87 5.86
C PRO A 90 -1.54 -16.24 7.22
N ASP A 91 -1.89 -16.94 8.31
CA ASP A 91 -1.69 -16.43 9.66
C ASP A 91 -0.23 -16.03 9.93
N ALA A 92 0.71 -16.82 9.40
CA ALA A 92 2.14 -16.54 9.56
C ALA A 92 2.59 -15.23 8.90
N LEU A 93 1.82 -14.69 7.97
CA LEU A 93 2.15 -13.46 7.22
C LEU A 93 1.28 -12.26 7.61
N LYS A 94 0.32 -12.40 8.50
CA LYS A 94 -0.62 -11.32 8.84
C LYS A 94 0.07 -10.05 9.33
N GLU A 95 1.19 -10.18 10.03
CA GLU A 95 1.94 -9.03 10.52
C GLU A 95 2.77 -8.33 9.44
N LYS A 96 2.91 -8.96 8.28
CA LYS A 96 3.76 -8.48 7.18
C LYS A 96 2.97 -8.04 5.96
N VAL A 97 1.65 -8.17 5.98
CA VAL A 97 0.78 -7.81 4.86
C VAL A 97 -0.20 -6.73 5.31
N PHE A 98 -0.28 -5.67 4.51
CA PHE A 98 -1.14 -4.52 4.77
C PHE A 98 -2.07 -4.31 3.58
N ILE A 99 -3.31 -3.93 3.86
CA ILE A 99 -4.33 -3.67 2.84
C ILE A 99 -4.73 -2.21 2.96
N LEU A 100 -4.42 -1.44 1.94
CA LEU A 100 -4.75 -0.02 1.87
C LEU A 100 -5.58 0.25 0.62
N GLY A 101 -6.40 1.28 0.67
CA GLY A 101 -7.13 1.71 -0.51
C GLY A 101 -8.13 2.80 -0.24
N VAL A 102 -8.67 3.37 -1.30
CA VAL A 102 -9.71 4.38 -1.22
C VAL A 102 -11.04 3.68 -0.92
N LYS A 103 -11.85 4.28 -0.04
CA LYS A 103 -13.16 3.73 0.36
C LYS A 103 -14.06 3.48 -0.85
N SER A 104 -14.08 4.40 -1.80
CA SER A 104 -14.77 4.23 -3.08
C SER A 104 -13.76 3.82 -4.16
N ASN A 105 -13.17 4.78 -4.84
CA ASN A 105 -12.15 4.56 -5.87
C ASN A 105 -11.23 5.80 -5.98
N PRO A 106 -10.03 5.64 -6.56
CA PRO A 106 -9.08 6.74 -6.67
C PRO A 106 -9.59 7.92 -7.49
N GLU A 107 -10.43 7.70 -8.49
CA GLU A 107 -10.98 8.75 -9.34
C GLU A 107 -11.82 9.74 -8.53
N ASN A 108 -12.63 9.24 -7.59
CA ASN A 108 -13.42 10.10 -6.70
C ASN A 108 -12.52 10.93 -5.80
N LEU A 109 -11.50 10.32 -5.22
CA LEU A 109 -10.54 11.03 -4.36
C LEU A 109 -9.81 12.11 -5.16
N ARG A 110 -9.35 11.79 -6.37
CA ARG A 110 -8.67 12.74 -7.24
C ARG A 110 -9.56 13.95 -7.56
N LYS A 111 -10.83 13.71 -7.86
CA LYS A 111 -11.77 14.79 -8.18
C LYS A 111 -12.00 15.74 -7.00
N VAL A 112 -12.27 15.19 -5.81
CA VAL A 112 -12.59 16.04 -4.64
C VAL A 112 -11.37 16.77 -4.11
N THR A 113 -10.17 16.27 -4.34
CA THR A 113 -8.92 16.92 -3.94
C THR A 113 -8.31 17.78 -5.04
N ASN A 114 -8.85 17.71 -6.25
CA ASN A 114 -8.42 18.51 -7.41
C ASN A 114 -6.91 18.39 -7.67
N THR A 115 -6.42 17.17 -7.74
CA THR A 115 -5.00 16.88 -7.99
C THR A 115 -4.86 15.68 -8.95
N THR A 116 -3.66 15.23 -9.19
CA THR A 116 -3.37 14.01 -9.97
C THR A 116 -3.23 12.81 -9.05
N PHE A 117 -3.26 11.58 -9.60
CA PHE A 117 -2.98 10.39 -8.80
C PHE A 117 -1.58 10.44 -8.20
N GLU A 118 -0.59 10.85 -8.98
CA GLU A 118 0.77 11.01 -8.50
C GLU A 118 0.84 12.07 -7.40
N GLY A 119 0.12 13.19 -7.55
CA GLY A 119 0.01 14.23 -6.52
C GLY A 119 -0.61 13.72 -5.22
N LEU A 120 -1.60 12.82 -5.30
CA LEU A 120 -2.14 12.15 -4.12
C LEU A 120 -1.06 11.37 -3.39
N GLY A 121 -0.28 10.59 -4.12
CA GLY A 121 0.82 9.81 -3.53
C GLY A 121 1.84 10.69 -2.84
N LYS A 122 2.23 11.79 -3.45
CA LYS A 122 3.16 12.76 -2.87
C LYS A 122 2.62 13.33 -1.56
N ALA A 123 1.34 13.71 -1.54
CA ALA A 123 0.70 14.25 -0.33
C ALA A 123 0.60 13.21 0.80
N LEU A 124 0.32 11.96 0.46
CA LEU A 124 0.28 10.87 1.44
C LEU A 124 1.65 10.63 2.07
N ALA A 125 2.71 10.70 1.28
CA ALA A 125 4.08 10.57 1.79
C ALA A 125 4.45 11.74 2.71
N GLU A 126 4.08 12.96 2.34
CA GLU A 126 4.30 14.14 3.19
C GLU A 126 3.61 14.00 4.55
N ASP A 127 2.37 13.49 4.57
CA ASP A 127 1.68 13.20 5.82
C ASP A 127 2.49 12.24 6.70
N CYS A 128 3.05 11.20 6.10
CA CYS A 128 3.88 10.22 6.84
C CYS A 128 5.14 10.86 7.40
N VAL A 129 5.82 11.70 6.62
CA VAL A 129 7.04 12.39 7.05
C VAL A 129 6.76 13.35 8.19
N ASN A 130 5.66 14.10 8.09
CA ASN A 130 5.32 15.16 9.04
C ASN A 130 4.45 14.69 10.22
N ASN A 131 4.07 13.42 10.26
CA ASN A 131 3.14 12.86 11.26
C ASN A 131 1.82 13.61 11.28
N THR A 132 1.28 13.94 10.10
CA THR A 132 0.00 14.62 9.93
C THR A 132 -1.01 13.70 9.25
N ASN A 133 -2.28 14.10 9.28
CA ASN A 133 -3.38 13.38 8.64
C ASN A 133 -4.16 14.28 7.68
N LYS A 134 -3.48 15.17 6.98
CA LYS A 134 -4.13 16.11 6.07
C LYS A 134 -4.89 15.42 4.94
N LEU A 135 -4.30 14.38 4.36
CA LEU A 135 -4.93 13.57 3.32
C LEU A 135 -5.38 12.21 3.84
N TRP A 136 -4.57 11.54 4.66
CA TRP A 136 -4.97 10.26 5.26
C TRP A 136 -6.25 10.36 6.10
N GLY A 137 -6.52 11.53 6.68
CA GLY A 137 -7.74 11.81 7.45
C GLY A 137 -8.96 12.12 6.60
N HIS A 138 -8.84 12.19 5.27
CA HIS A 138 -9.97 12.41 4.38
C HIS A 138 -11.00 11.28 4.51
N ASP A 139 -12.30 11.60 4.35
CA ASP A 139 -13.39 10.62 4.50
C ASP A 139 -13.20 9.37 3.64
N LEU A 140 -12.58 9.50 2.47
CA LEU A 140 -12.32 8.38 1.56
C LEU A 140 -11.09 7.55 1.95
N LEU A 141 -10.30 7.98 2.92
CA LEU A 141 -9.06 7.31 3.34
C LEU A 141 -9.00 6.97 4.83
N GLN A 142 -9.83 7.61 5.67
CA GLN A 142 -9.70 7.47 7.13
C GLN A 142 -9.90 6.03 7.63
N HIS A 143 -10.57 5.17 6.86
CA HIS A 143 -10.74 3.76 7.20
C HIS A 143 -9.43 2.97 7.17
N ASN A 144 -8.36 3.53 6.58
CA ASN A 144 -7.03 2.92 6.58
C ASN A 144 -6.27 3.10 7.91
N GLN A 145 -6.83 3.82 8.87
CA GLN A 145 -6.11 4.25 10.08
C GLN A 145 -5.50 3.07 10.85
N ALA A 146 -6.22 1.99 11.02
CA ALA A 146 -5.72 0.80 11.73
C ALA A 146 -4.49 0.20 11.02
N GLU A 147 -4.54 0.11 9.69
CA GLU A 147 -3.39 -0.38 8.92
C GLU A 147 -2.21 0.58 8.99
N LEU A 148 -2.46 1.88 8.92
CA LEU A 148 -1.41 2.90 9.03
C LEU A 148 -0.71 2.84 10.40
N GLU A 149 -1.43 2.60 11.47
CA GLU A 149 -0.85 2.44 12.80
C GLU A 149 0.08 1.23 12.85
N ARG A 150 -0.34 0.10 12.27
CA ARG A 150 0.50 -1.09 12.16
C ARG A 150 1.77 -0.79 11.36
N MET A 151 1.64 -0.06 10.24
CA MET A 151 2.76 0.29 9.37
C MET A 151 3.70 1.30 10.03
N THR A 152 3.19 2.21 10.85
CA THR A 152 4.02 3.13 11.62
C THR A 152 4.99 2.39 12.52
N SER A 153 4.56 1.30 13.14
CA SER A 153 5.40 0.49 14.02
C SER A 153 6.39 -0.39 13.27
N SER A 154 5.99 -1.00 12.15
CA SER A 154 6.78 -2.05 11.50
C SER A 154 7.44 -1.64 10.19
N VAL A 155 6.91 -0.65 9.47
CA VAL A 155 7.40 -0.24 8.15
C VAL A 155 8.16 1.09 8.20
N LYS A 156 7.61 2.08 8.87
CA LYS A 156 8.19 3.43 8.92
C LYS A 156 9.65 3.44 9.37
N PRO A 157 10.07 2.64 10.39
CA PRO A 157 11.46 2.68 10.86
C PRO A 157 12.51 2.34 9.80
N PHE A 158 12.20 1.48 8.83
CA PHE A 158 13.16 1.15 7.78
C PHE A 158 12.91 1.91 6.48
N LEU A 159 11.69 2.43 6.28
CA LEU A 159 11.30 3.06 5.02
C LEU A 159 11.73 4.52 4.95
N PHE A 160 11.59 5.26 6.03
CA PHE A 160 11.92 6.69 6.07
C PHE A 160 13.29 6.93 6.70
N ILE A 161 14.08 7.76 6.03
CA ILE A 161 15.43 8.12 6.46
C ILE A 161 15.47 9.53 7.07
#